data_4dab137344d4a73f7c17ae3e68d74ee3
#
_entry.id   4dab137344d4a73f7c17ae3e68d74ee3
#
_cell.length_a   1.000
_cell.length_b   1.000
_cell.length_c   1.000
_cell.angle_alpha   90.00
_cell.angle_beta   90.00
_cell.angle_gamma   90.00
#
_symmetry.space_group_name_H-M   'P 1'
#
loop_
_entity.id
_entity.type
_entity.pdbx_description
1 polymer ?
#
loop_
_entity_poly.entity_id
_entity_poly.type
_entity_poly.pdbx_seq_one_letter_code
_entity_poly.pdbx_strand_id
1 'polypeptide(L)' 'MSNRILIVTGLSGAGRTSALKILEDFGFEAIDNIPFFLLKNIIEVKIKRNLAVGIDTVSYT' A
#
# COMPACT_ATOMS: atom_id res chain seq x y z
N MET A 1 18.18 7.55 7.57
CA MET A 1 17.15 6.68 7.87
C MET A 1 16.45 6.21 6.68
N SER A 2 16.17 4.96 6.59
CA SER A 2 15.52 4.46 5.42
C SER A 2 14.04 4.32 5.70
N ASN A 3 13.25 4.69 4.76
CA ASN A 3 11.82 4.50 4.84
C ASN A 3 11.46 3.15 4.24
N ARG A 4 10.30 2.64 4.61
CA ARG A 4 9.87 1.33 4.18
C ARG A 4 8.60 1.44 3.36
N ILE A 5 8.47 0.57 2.40
CA ILE A 5 7.26 0.46 1.63
C ILE A 5 6.77 -0.97 1.77
N LEU A 6 5.57 -1.12 2.30
CA LEU A 6 4.95 -2.43 2.45
C LEU A 6 3.83 -2.54 1.44
N ILE A 7 3.79 -3.65 0.74
CA ILE A 7 2.76 -3.88 -0.26
C ILE A 7 1.80 -4.91 0.27
N VAL A 8 0.54 -4.54 0.37
CA VAL A 8 -0.50 -5.42 0.89
C VAL A 8 -1.31 -5.91 -0.29
N THR A 9 -1.22 -7.19 -0.57
CA THR A 9 -1.88 -7.76 -1.73
C THR A 9 -2.35 -9.17 -1.39
N GLY A 10 -3.19 -9.74 -2.22
CA GLY A 10 -3.63 -11.11 -2.03
C GLY A 10 -4.71 -11.27 -0.99
N LEU A 11 -5.28 -10.19 -0.49
CA LEU A 11 -6.31 -10.25 0.55
C LEU A 11 -7.64 -9.78 -0.02
N SER A 12 -8.71 -10.20 0.62
CA SER A 12 -10.02 -9.67 0.26
C SER A 12 -10.06 -8.19 0.58
N GLY A 13 -11.06 -7.51 0.07
CA GLY A 13 -11.20 -6.09 0.32
C GLY A 13 -11.24 -5.75 1.80
N ALA A 14 -12.00 -6.52 2.58
CA ALA A 14 -12.10 -6.26 4.01
C ALA A 14 -10.77 -6.56 4.71
N GLY A 15 -10.09 -7.62 4.31
CA GLY A 15 -8.80 -7.96 4.92
C GLY A 15 -7.75 -6.92 4.59
N ARG A 16 -7.77 -6.41 3.38
CA ARG A 16 -6.81 -5.38 2.98
C ARG A 16 -7.03 -4.10 3.78
N THR A 17 -8.28 -3.69 3.93
CA THR A 17 -8.60 -2.48 4.68
C THR A 17 -8.15 -2.63 6.14
N SER A 18 -8.39 -3.78 6.72
CA SER A 18 -7.99 -4.00 8.10
C SER A 18 -6.48 -3.96 8.26
N ALA A 19 -5.77 -4.58 7.33
CA ALA A 19 -4.31 -4.57 7.39
C ALA A 19 -3.75 -3.17 7.27
N LEU A 20 -4.33 -2.38 6.38
CA LEU A 20 -3.85 -1.01 6.19
C LEU A 20 -4.12 -0.16 7.42
N LYS A 21 -5.25 -0.38 8.08
CA LYS A 21 -5.55 0.35 9.30
C LYS A 21 -4.53 0.05 10.40
N ILE A 22 -4.15 -1.21 10.52
CA ILE A 22 -3.16 -1.58 11.52
C ILE A 22 -1.83 -0.90 11.21
N LEU A 23 -1.46 -0.86 9.94
CA LEU A 23 -0.20 -0.23 9.56
C LEU A 23 -0.24 1.29 9.79
N GLU A 24 -1.39 1.90 9.61
CA GLU A 24 -1.51 3.31 9.95
C GLU A 24 -1.23 3.56 11.42
N ASP A 25 -1.68 2.65 12.27
CA ASP A 25 -1.43 2.79 13.69
C ASP A 25 0.06 2.69 14.01
N PHE A 26 0.83 2.06 13.14
CA PHE A 26 2.26 1.98 13.34
C PHE A 26 3.01 3.12 12.66
N GLY A 27 2.29 4.08 12.13
CA GLY A 27 2.95 5.24 11.56
C GLY A 27 3.15 5.20 10.05
N PHE A 28 2.57 4.22 9.37
CA PHE A 28 2.67 4.18 7.92
C PHE A 28 1.58 5.02 7.31
N GLU A 29 1.88 5.61 6.18
CA GLU A 29 0.84 6.27 5.40
C GLU A 29 0.20 5.20 4.54
N ALA A 30 -1.10 5.00 4.68
CA ALA A 30 -1.78 3.92 3.97
C ALA A 30 -2.46 4.47 2.72
N ILE A 31 -2.23 3.80 1.61
CA ILE A 31 -2.89 4.13 0.35
C ILE A 31 -3.51 2.85 -0.16
N ASP A 32 -4.81 2.87 -0.39
CA ASP A 32 -5.53 1.67 -0.75
C ASP A 32 -5.94 1.68 -2.21
N ASN A 33 -6.09 0.51 -2.77
CA ASN A 33 -6.68 0.30 -4.09
C ASN A 33 -5.92 1.03 -5.18
N ILE A 34 -4.64 0.80 -5.26
CA ILE A 34 -3.83 1.43 -6.29
C ILE A 34 -3.64 0.47 -7.44
N PRO A 35 -3.83 0.93 -8.67
CA PRO A 35 -3.51 0.10 -9.83
C PRO A 35 -2.03 -0.25 -9.83
N PHE A 36 -1.74 -1.48 -10.19
CA PHE A 36 -0.38 -1.97 -10.13
C PHE A 36 0.58 -1.09 -10.92
N PHE A 37 0.15 -0.60 -12.07
CA PHE A 37 1.06 0.17 -12.91
C PHE A 37 1.36 1.56 -12.34
N LEU A 38 0.59 2.03 -11.36
CA LEU A 38 0.90 3.30 -10.74
C LEU A 38 1.81 3.15 -9.53
N LEU A 39 2.08 1.93 -9.11
CA LEU A 39 2.88 1.70 -7.93
C LEU A 39 4.25 2.34 -8.05
N LYS A 40 4.86 2.24 -9.21
CA LYS A 40 6.18 2.79 -9.43
C LYS A 40 6.19 4.29 -9.21
N ASN A 41 5.17 4.98 -9.71
CA ASN A 41 5.11 6.43 -9.54
C ASN A 41 4.94 6.81 -8.08
N ILE A 42 4.17 6.04 -7.35
CA ILE A 42 3.94 6.32 -5.96
C ILE A 42 5.21 6.11 -5.15
N ILE A 43 5.95 5.06 -5.46
CA ILE A 43 7.22 4.82 -4.79
C ILE A 43 8.17 5.97 -5.00
N GLU A 44 8.24 6.49 -6.21
CA GLU A 44 9.16 7.56 -6.50
C GLU A 44 8.79 8.86 -5.81
N VAL A 45 7.48 9.10 -5.66
CA VAL A 45 7.03 10.35 -5.11
C VAL A 45 6.95 10.32 -3.60
N LYS A 46 6.57 9.17 -3.03
CA LYS A 46 6.27 9.10 -1.62
C LYS A 46 7.33 8.42 -0.80
N ILE A 47 8.50 8.24 -1.34
CA ILE A 47 9.54 7.48 -0.65
C ILE A 47 10.03 8.19 0.61
N LYS A 48 9.56 9.38 0.87
CA LYS A 48 10.04 10.14 2.02
C LYS A 48 9.43 9.72 3.33
N ARG A 49 8.53 8.76 3.34
CA ARG A 49 7.95 8.28 4.59
C ARG A 49 7.59 6.82 4.44
N ASN A 50 7.31 6.19 5.57
CA ASN A 50 6.89 4.80 5.53
C ASN A 50 5.53 4.70 4.88
N LEU A 51 5.39 3.82 3.93
CA LEU A 51 4.21 3.76 3.11
C LEU A 51 3.65 2.35 3.08
N ALA A 52 2.36 2.21 3.25
CA ALA A 52 1.67 0.93 3.11
C ALA A 52 0.70 1.05 1.95
N VAL A 53 0.88 0.23 0.94
CA VAL A 53 0.13 0.33 -0.30
C VAL A 53 -0.71 -0.91 -0.50
N GLY A 54 -2.01 -0.73 -0.65
CA GLY A 54 -2.91 -1.84 -0.95
C GLY A 54 -3.11 -1.96 -2.45
N ILE A 55 -2.87 -3.14 -2.97
CA ILE A 55 -3.00 -3.40 -4.39
C ILE A 55 -4.08 -4.43 -4.61
N ASP A 56 -4.98 -4.13 -5.50
CA ASP A 56 -6.03 -5.07 -5.86
C ASP A 56 -5.47 -5.98 -6.94
N THR A 57 -5.33 -7.26 -6.62
CA THR A 57 -4.74 -8.17 -7.57
C THR A 57 -5.76 -8.79 -8.50
N VAL A 58 -6.98 -8.36 -8.40
CA VAL A 58 -7.97 -9.00 -9.19
C VAL A 58 -8.12 -8.42 -10.51
N SER A 59 -7.70 -7.29 -10.67
CA SER A 59 -8.09 -6.81 -11.71
C SER A 59 -7.32 -6.65 -12.75
N TYR A 60 -6.90 -6.93 -13.41
CA TYR A 60 -6.27 -6.70 -14.44
C TYR A 60 -6.37 -7.49 -15.31
N THR A 61 -6.86 -7.65 -15.91
CA THR A 61 -6.76 -8.32 -16.94
C THR A 61 -7.01 -7.51 -17.99
#